data_0fca96a8ace7d6c1478446aac0c7e462
#
_entry.id   0fca96a8ace7d6c1478446aac0c7e462
#
_cell.length_a   1.000
_cell.length_b   1.000
_cell.length_c   1.000
_cell.angle_alpha   90.00
_cell.angle_beta   90.00
_cell.angle_gamma   90.00
#
_symmetry.space_group_name_H-M   'P 1'
#
loop_
_entity.id
_entity.type
_entity.pdbx_description
1 polymer ?
#
loop_
_entity_poly.entity_id
_entity_poly.type
_entity_poly.pdbx_seq_one_letter_code
_entity_poly.pdbx_strand_id
1 'polypeptide(L)'
;MFTYQGLDHIALVTKKLAAMKSFYVEGLGLTLEQEGKAKAGYSVVTLRAGESLIDLFEASPTNPAPPANLSEEHICLSATGSSIYDVIATLKRKGLEPTQAEVNSGAKGKGLSTWVRDPDGNKVEIKVD
;
A
#
# COMPACT_ATOMS: atom_id res chain seq x y z
N MET A 1 18.90 16.04 20.73
CA MET A 1 19.12 15.52 19.36
C MET A 1 18.22 14.32 19.10
N PHE A 2 17.79 14.12 17.90
CA PHE A 2 16.93 12.99 17.56
C PHE A 2 17.49 12.22 16.37
N THR A 3 17.00 11.01 16.15
CA THR A 3 17.42 10.13 15.07
C THR A 3 16.19 9.58 14.36
N TYR A 4 16.19 9.60 13.04
CA TYR A 4 15.12 8.97 12.26
C TYR A 4 15.27 7.46 12.28
N GLN A 5 14.13 6.75 12.36
CA GLN A 5 14.09 5.28 12.34
C GLN A 5 13.42 4.72 11.08
N GLY A 6 12.81 5.59 10.28
CA GLY A 6 12.13 5.19 9.07
C GLY A 6 10.77 5.86 8.93
N LEU A 7 9.95 5.32 8.06
CA LEU A 7 8.58 5.79 7.89
C LEU A 7 7.70 5.16 8.96
N ASP A 8 6.91 6.00 9.66
CA ASP A 8 5.92 5.54 10.63
C ASP A 8 4.64 5.11 9.89
N HIS A 9 4.07 6.00 9.12
CA HIS A 9 2.88 5.72 8.33
C HIS A 9 2.78 6.65 7.12
N ILE A 10 1.93 6.27 6.18
CA ILE A 10 1.51 7.12 5.07
C ILE A 10 0.00 7.22 5.09
N ALA A 11 -0.54 8.27 4.50
CA ALA A 11 -1.98 8.48 4.39
C ALA A 11 -2.38 8.68 2.94
N LEU A 12 -3.45 8.00 2.53
CA LEU A 12 -4.03 8.10 1.20
C LEU A 12 -5.48 8.58 1.35
N VAL A 13 -5.86 9.57 0.60
CA VAL A 13 -7.23 10.09 0.58
C VAL A 13 -7.96 9.49 -0.62
N THR A 14 -9.12 8.91 -0.40
CA THR A 14 -9.84 8.16 -1.43
C THR A 14 -11.34 8.44 -1.42
N LYS A 15 -11.93 8.44 -2.62
CA LYS A 15 -13.38 8.40 -2.79
C LYS A 15 -13.93 6.99 -2.80
N LYS A 16 -13.04 5.98 -2.74
CA LYS A 16 -13.38 4.55 -2.88
C LYS A 16 -12.91 3.77 -1.65
N LEU A 17 -13.29 4.24 -0.45
CA LEU A 17 -12.75 3.69 0.80
C LEU A 17 -12.94 2.16 0.89
N ALA A 18 -14.13 1.66 0.58
CA ALA A 18 -14.41 0.21 0.65
C ALA A 18 -13.56 -0.59 -0.34
N ALA A 19 -13.42 -0.12 -1.57
CA ALA A 19 -12.60 -0.79 -2.58
C ALA A 19 -11.11 -0.76 -2.22
N MET A 20 -10.64 0.37 -1.70
CA MET A 20 -9.25 0.52 -1.25
C MET A 20 -8.96 -0.40 -0.07
N LYS A 21 -9.86 -0.46 0.91
CA LYS A 21 -9.72 -1.39 2.04
C LYS A 21 -9.64 -2.83 1.56
N SER A 22 -10.54 -3.24 0.68
CA SER A 22 -10.57 -4.61 0.14
C SER A 22 -9.27 -4.94 -0.62
N PHE A 23 -8.78 -4.02 -1.43
CA PHE A 23 -7.53 -4.21 -2.16
C PHE A 23 -6.35 -4.47 -1.22
N TYR A 24 -6.18 -3.64 -0.20
CA TYR A 24 -5.03 -3.75 0.70
C TYR A 24 -5.17 -4.91 1.69
N VAL A 25 -6.36 -5.18 2.20
CA VAL A 25 -6.57 -6.27 3.18
C VAL A 25 -6.67 -7.62 2.47
N GLU A 26 -7.63 -7.76 1.57
CA GLU A 26 -7.89 -9.05 0.93
C GLU A 26 -6.93 -9.32 -0.22
N GLY A 27 -6.57 -8.29 -0.97
CA GLY A 27 -5.65 -8.40 -2.10
C GLY A 27 -4.20 -8.53 -1.67
N LEU A 28 -3.67 -7.54 -0.95
CA LEU A 28 -2.26 -7.51 -0.54
C LEU A 28 -1.98 -8.23 0.77
N GLY A 29 -3.00 -8.56 1.55
CA GLY A 29 -2.84 -9.29 2.80
C GLY A 29 -2.43 -8.43 4.00
N LEU A 30 -2.62 -7.11 3.94
CA LEU A 30 -2.38 -6.27 5.11
C LEU A 30 -3.44 -6.52 6.18
N THR A 31 -3.07 -6.26 7.43
CA THR A 31 -3.97 -6.46 8.56
C THR A 31 -4.77 -5.20 8.85
N LEU A 32 -6.09 -5.32 8.92
CA LEU A 32 -6.94 -4.23 9.40
C LEU A 32 -6.66 -4.05 10.90
N GLU A 33 -6.15 -2.88 11.27
CA GLU A 33 -5.83 -2.59 12.67
C GLU A 33 -6.93 -1.81 13.34
N GLN A 34 -7.53 -0.84 12.66
CA GLN A 34 -8.55 0.03 13.25
C GLN A 34 -9.43 0.65 12.17
N GLU A 35 -10.70 0.84 12.49
CA GLU A 35 -11.63 1.66 11.72
C GLU A 35 -12.28 2.68 12.66
N GLY A 36 -12.51 3.89 12.18
CA GLY A 36 -13.11 4.93 13.00
C GLY A 36 -13.38 6.20 12.22
N LYS A 37 -13.59 7.26 12.98
CA LYS A 37 -13.82 8.60 12.43
C LYS A 37 -12.72 9.54 12.90
N ALA A 38 -12.23 10.38 12.00
CA ALA A 38 -11.37 11.49 12.36
C ALA A 38 -12.17 12.56 13.09
N LYS A 39 -11.47 13.49 13.77
CA LYS A 39 -12.12 14.60 14.46
C LYS A 39 -13.03 15.41 13.54
N ALA A 40 -12.67 15.54 12.26
CA ALA A 40 -13.48 16.25 11.25
C ALA A 40 -14.67 15.44 10.73
N GLY A 41 -14.88 14.20 11.21
CA GLY A 41 -16.06 13.39 10.90
C GLY A 41 -15.95 12.44 9.73
N TYR A 42 -14.86 12.48 8.94
CA TYR A 42 -14.68 11.52 7.84
C TYR A 42 -14.16 10.17 8.35
N SER A 43 -14.42 9.12 7.60
CA SER A 43 -13.99 7.76 7.98
C SER A 43 -12.50 7.55 7.74
N VAL A 44 -11.88 6.78 8.63
CA VAL A 44 -10.47 6.41 8.56
C VAL A 44 -10.35 4.91 8.74
N VAL A 45 -9.57 4.26 7.87
CA VAL A 45 -9.21 2.85 7.97
C VAL A 45 -7.70 2.78 8.14
N THR A 46 -7.22 2.15 9.21
CA THR A 46 -5.79 1.99 9.48
C THR A 46 -5.37 0.55 9.23
N LEU A 47 -4.38 0.37 8.37
CA LEU A 47 -3.88 -0.92 7.95
C LEU A 47 -2.43 -1.11 8.38
N ARG A 48 -2.12 -2.29 8.90
CA ARG A 48 -0.77 -2.66 9.34
C ARG A 48 0.00 -3.31 8.19
N ALA A 49 1.17 -2.75 7.88
CA ALA A 49 2.12 -3.30 6.91
C ALA A 49 3.46 -3.48 7.64
N GLY A 50 3.63 -4.62 8.33
CA GLY A 50 4.82 -4.85 9.16
C GLY A 50 4.93 -3.83 10.28
N GLU A 51 5.99 -3.02 10.29
CA GLU A 51 6.22 -1.98 11.31
C GLU A 51 5.59 -0.64 10.93
N SER A 52 5.02 -0.51 9.75
CA SER A 52 4.44 0.74 9.26
C SER A 52 2.93 0.63 9.12
N LEU A 53 2.27 1.77 9.02
CA LEU A 53 0.84 1.83 8.79
C LEU A 53 0.53 2.49 7.45
N ILE A 54 -0.58 2.09 6.87
CA ILE A 54 -1.22 2.82 5.77
C ILE A 54 -2.59 3.25 6.27
N ASP A 55 -2.81 4.56 6.32
CA ASP A 55 -4.11 5.12 6.67
C ASP A 55 -4.88 5.46 5.39
N LEU A 56 -6.12 5.02 5.33
CA LEU A 56 -7.04 5.37 4.25
C LEU A 56 -8.07 6.36 4.79
N PHE A 57 -8.05 7.57 4.25
CA PHE A 57 -8.96 8.65 4.63
C PHE A 57 -10.05 8.79 3.59
N GLU A 58 -11.30 8.76 4.03
CA GLU A 58 -12.43 9.09 3.15
C GLU A 58 -12.34 10.53 2.69
N ALA A 59 -12.46 10.76 1.39
CA ALA A 59 -12.42 12.11 0.82
C ALA A 59 -13.60 12.93 1.32
N SER A 60 -13.37 14.23 1.51
CA SER A 60 -14.38 15.20 1.92
C SER A 60 -14.14 16.53 1.19
N PRO A 61 -15.09 17.49 1.25
CA PRO A 61 -14.89 18.80 0.62
C PRO A 61 -13.64 19.55 1.13
N THR A 62 -13.24 19.32 2.39
CA THR A 62 -12.05 19.95 2.98
C THR A 62 -10.80 19.09 2.88
N ASN A 63 -10.95 17.85 2.44
CA ASN A 63 -9.83 16.91 2.24
C ASN A 63 -10.10 16.11 0.96
N PRO A 64 -9.96 16.74 -0.22
CA PRO A 64 -10.30 16.09 -1.47
C PRO A 64 -9.28 15.02 -1.86
N ALA A 65 -9.75 13.97 -2.54
CA ALA A 65 -8.88 12.97 -3.11
C ALA A 65 -8.10 13.58 -4.28
N PRO A 66 -6.79 13.25 -4.41
CA PRO A 66 -6.02 13.68 -5.58
C PRO A 66 -6.50 12.98 -6.84
N PRO A 67 -6.18 13.51 -8.03
CA PRO A 67 -6.43 12.79 -9.27
C PRO A 67 -5.61 11.49 -9.33
N ALA A 68 -6.03 10.57 -10.20
CA ALA A 68 -5.31 9.31 -10.38
C ALA A 68 -3.83 9.58 -10.72
N ASN A 69 -2.94 8.87 -10.06
CA ASN A 69 -1.51 9.02 -10.27
C ASN A 69 -1.08 8.17 -11.48
N LEU A 70 -0.61 8.81 -12.54
CA LEU A 70 -0.09 8.15 -13.73
C LEU A 70 1.43 8.26 -13.83
N SER A 71 2.09 8.81 -12.82
CA SER A 71 3.55 8.98 -12.78
C SER A 71 4.24 7.75 -12.19
N GLU A 72 5.56 7.83 -12.07
CA GLU A 72 6.37 6.81 -11.41
C GLU A 72 6.36 6.91 -9.87
N GLU A 73 5.63 7.85 -9.32
CA GLU A 73 5.46 7.93 -7.86
C GLU A 73 4.80 6.65 -7.35
N HIS A 74 5.36 6.06 -6.30
CA HIS A 74 4.87 4.80 -5.79
C HIS A 74 5.21 4.59 -4.33
N ILE A 75 4.53 3.62 -3.73
CA ILE A 75 4.82 3.09 -2.41
C ILE A 75 5.50 1.74 -2.63
N CYS A 76 6.57 1.47 -1.90
CA CYS A 76 7.18 0.14 -1.91
C CYS A 76 7.05 -0.50 -0.53
N LEU A 77 6.46 -1.69 -0.49
CA LEU A 77 6.35 -2.49 0.72
C LEU A 77 7.44 -3.57 0.68
N SER A 78 8.17 -3.69 1.78
CA SER A 78 9.19 -4.74 1.95
C SER A 78 8.50 -6.00 2.48
N ALA A 79 8.82 -7.14 1.89
CA ALA A 79 8.27 -8.43 2.29
C ALA A 79 9.38 -9.46 2.45
N THR A 80 9.15 -10.47 3.30
CA THR A 80 10.07 -11.57 3.52
C THR A 80 9.29 -12.88 3.61
N GLY A 81 9.99 -14.00 3.62
CA GLY A 81 9.39 -15.31 3.89
C GLY A 81 8.90 -16.07 2.67
N SER A 82 8.93 -15.46 1.49
CA SER A 82 8.55 -16.11 0.23
C SER A 82 9.40 -15.56 -0.91
N SER A 83 9.48 -16.30 -2.01
CA SER A 83 10.11 -15.81 -3.22
C SER A 83 9.17 -14.80 -3.90
N ILE A 84 9.75 -13.92 -4.74
CA ILE A 84 8.93 -13.00 -5.53
C ILE A 84 7.97 -13.75 -6.45
N TYR A 85 8.35 -14.94 -6.93
CA TYR A 85 7.49 -15.74 -7.80
C TYR A 85 6.26 -16.26 -7.06
N ASP A 86 6.41 -16.64 -5.79
CA ASP A 86 5.29 -17.03 -4.95
C ASP A 86 4.38 -15.83 -4.62
N VAL A 87 4.97 -14.67 -4.40
CA VAL A 87 4.22 -13.42 -4.21
C VAL A 87 3.37 -13.15 -5.46
N ILE A 88 3.98 -13.17 -6.63
CA ILE A 88 3.27 -12.93 -7.91
C ILE A 88 2.13 -13.94 -8.08
N ALA A 89 2.39 -15.22 -7.83
CA ALA A 89 1.36 -16.26 -7.94
C ALA A 89 0.20 -16.01 -6.97
N THR A 90 0.51 -15.62 -5.75
CA THR A 90 -0.50 -15.29 -4.74
C THR A 90 -1.37 -14.11 -5.17
N LEU A 91 -0.75 -13.04 -5.67
CA LEU A 91 -1.48 -11.86 -6.12
C LEU A 91 -2.40 -12.20 -7.31
N LYS A 92 -1.92 -13.02 -8.23
CA LYS A 92 -2.74 -13.48 -9.37
C LYS A 92 -3.96 -14.28 -8.89
N ARG A 93 -3.80 -15.16 -7.89
CA ARG A 93 -4.92 -15.92 -7.33
C ARG A 93 -5.95 -15.00 -6.67
N LYS A 94 -5.53 -13.84 -6.21
CA LYS A 94 -6.40 -12.81 -5.62
C LYS A 94 -7.09 -11.93 -6.67
N GLY A 95 -6.85 -12.20 -7.96
CA GLY A 95 -7.44 -11.43 -9.05
C GLY A 95 -6.68 -10.14 -9.39
N LEU A 96 -5.47 -9.96 -8.87
CA LEU A 96 -4.64 -8.81 -9.18
C LEU A 96 -3.75 -9.07 -10.40
N GLU A 97 -3.20 -8.00 -10.95
CA GLU A 97 -2.36 -8.07 -12.15
C GLU A 97 -0.93 -7.61 -11.85
N PRO A 98 -0.14 -8.43 -11.12
CA PRO A 98 1.24 -8.07 -10.82
C PRO A 98 2.12 -8.10 -12.07
N THR A 99 3.14 -7.23 -12.08
CA THR A 99 4.13 -7.23 -13.15
C THR A 99 5.10 -8.41 -13.01
N GLN A 100 5.89 -8.64 -14.05
CA GLN A 100 6.99 -9.61 -13.98
C GLN A 100 8.01 -9.17 -12.93
N ALA A 101 8.71 -10.16 -12.36
CA ALA A 101 9.76 -9.90 -11.40
C ALA A 101 10.90 -9.09 -12.03
N GLU A 102 11.33 -8.05 -11.33
CA GLU A 102 12.44 -7.20 -11.74
C GLU A 102 13.37 -6.94 -10.56
N VAL A 103 14.64 -6.74 -10.84
CA VAL A 103 15.62 -6.34 -9.82
C VAL A 103 15.50 -4.84 -9.60
N ASN A 104 15.30 -4.44 -8.35
CA ASN A 104 15.23 -3.04 -7.97
C ASN A 104 16.03 -2.79 -6.69
N SER A 105 16.54 -1.57 -6.55
CA SER A 105 17.22 -1.11 -5.35
C SER A 105 16.21 -0.67 -4.31
N GLY A 106 16.58 -0.78 -3.04
CA GLY A 106 15.75 -0.32 -1.94
C GLY A 106 16.57 -0.13 -0.67
N ALA A 107 15.90 0.09 0.43
CA ALA A 107 16.52 0.39 1.71
C ALA A 107 17.44 -0.72 2.22
N LYS A 108 17.18 -1.96 1.82
CA LYS A 108 17.97 -3.15 2.21
C LYS A 108 18.82 -3.68 1.06
N GLY A 109 19.12 -2.84 0.06
CA GLY A 109 19.89 -3.22 -1.11
C GLY A 109 19.00 -3.67 -2.28
N LYS A 110 19.61 -4.39 -3.20
CA LYS A 110 18.91 -4.91 -4.38
C LYS A 110 18.10 -6.15 -4.03
N GLY A 111 16.92 -6.25 -4.61
CA GLY A 111 16.05 -7.41 -4.47
C GLY A 111 15.08 -7.48 -5.63
N LEU A 112 14.31 -8.56 -5.70
CA LEU A 112 13.29 -8.74 -6.73
C LEU A 112 11.98 -8.12 -6.27
N SER A 113 11.30 -7.44 -7.18
CA SER A 113 10.02 -6.81 -6.91
C SER A 113 9.01 -7.02 -8.03
N THR A 114 7.75 -6.81 -7.69
CA THR A 114 6.63 -6.69 -8.61
C THR A 114 5.81 -5.48 -8.17
N TRP A 115 4.93 -5.00 -9.04
CA TRP A 115 4.02 -3.95 -8.63
C TRP A 115 2.60 -4.17 -9.18
N VAL A 116 1.64 -3.59 -8.51
CA VAL A 116 0.23 -3.58 -8.85
C VAL A 116 -0.31 -2.17 -8.73
N ARG A 117 -1.50 -1.91 -9.28
CA ARG A 117 -2.23 -0.65 -9.09
C ARG A 117 -3.40 -0.88 -8.15
N ASP A 118 -3.55 0.02 -7.18
CA ASP A 118 -4.75 -0.01 -6.33
C ASP A 118 -5.96 0.60 -7.07
N PRO A 119 -7.18 0.55 -6.49
CA PRO A 119 -8.38 1.08 -7.16
C PRO A 119 -8.32 2.56 -7.53
N ASP A 120 -7.47 3.35 -6.87
CA ASP A 120 -7.26 4.77 -7.21
C ASP A 120 -6.13 4.97 -8.23
N GLY A 121 -5.51 3.88 -8.68
CA GLY A 121 -4.40 3.94 -9.62
C GLY A 121 -3.03 4.13 -9.01
N ASN A 122 -2.92 4.13 -7.68
CA ASN A 122 -1.61 4.22 -7.03
C ASN A 122 -0.77 2.99 -7.33
N LYS A 123 0.49 3.21 -7.69
CA LYS A 123 1.45 2.13 -7.90
C LYS A 123 1.95 1.63 -6.55
N VAL A 124 1.79 0.34 -6.31
CA VAL A 124 2.28 -0.31 -5.10
C VAL A 124 3.28 -1.38 -5.50
N GLU A 125 4.53 -1.17 -5.13
CA GLU A 125 5.61 -2.12 -5.34
C GLU A 125 5.73 -3.02 -4.13
N ILE A 126 5.99 -4.31 -4.36
CA ILE A 126 6.31 -5.28 -3.30
C ILE A 126 7.68 -5.81 -3.62
N LYS A 127 8.63 -5.56 -2.72
CA LYS A 127 10.02 -5.97 -2.87
C LYS A 127 10.32 -7.03 -1.83
N VAL A 128 10.83 -8.16 -2.28
CA VAL A 128 11.21 -9.25 -1.38
C VAL A 128 12.69 -9.12 -1.02
N ASP A 129 12.93 -9.04 0.26
CA ASP A 129 14.28 -8.93 0.82
C ASP A 129 14.70 -10.19 1.57
#